data_a3c68a6cf692b2d731d6c875c86b1ca9
#
_entry.id   a3c68a6cf692b2d731d6c875c86b1ca9
#
_cell.length_a   1.000
_cell.length_b   1.000
_cell.length_c   1.000
_cell.angle_alpha   90.00
_cell.angle_beta   90.00
_cell.angle_gamma   90.00
#
_symmetry.space_group_name_H-M   'P 1'
#
loop_
_entity.id
_entity.type
_entity.pdbx_description
1 polymer ?
#
loop_
_entity_poly.entity_id
_entity_poly.type
_entity_poly.pdbx_seq_one_letter_code
_entity_poly.pdbx_strand_id
1 'polypeptide(L)'
;MLKTLSLHACAAAFVLTASGAMAAPADDAKAHFQAIGSGDLTTLMSSYAANTQFNWVGGPLDGTYASAEAIRGVWEKFTKSQGPLKVTMDKLEESTNPKGSTVSANVQFEGKAPIKVRYVLTFREGKIVSETWQIDPKLAMAAAY
;
A
#
# COMPACT_ATOMS: atom_id res chain seq x y z
N MET A 1 -15.57 66.40 31.21
CA MET A 1 -14.64 65.77 30.24
C MET A 1 -14.66 64.27 30.45
N LEU A 2 -15.42 63.55 29.67
CA LEU A 2 -15.42 62.07 29.73
C LEU A 2 -14.47 61.58 28.66
N LYS A 3 -13.41 60.86 29.09
CA LYS A 3 -12.51 60.13 28.20
C LYS A 3 -13.08 58.74 28.00
N THR A 4 -13.56 58.47 26.81
CA THR A 4 -13.97 57.13 26.39
C THR A 4 -12.73 56.32 26.08
N LEU A 5 -12.50 55.25 26.87
CA LEU A 5 -11.50 54.23 26.63
C LEU A 5 -12.09 53.26 25.60
N SER A 6 -11.49 53.27 24.40
CA SER A 6 -11.83 52.27 23.36
C SER A 6 -11.05 50.96 23.66
N LEU A 7 -11.79 49.92 24.01
CA LEU A 7 -11.24 48.60 24.24
C LEU A 7 -11.16 47.89 22.88
N HIS A 8 -9.96 47.73 22.34
CA HIS A 8 -9.74 46.94 21.14
C HIS A 8 -9.60 45.48 21.56
N ALA A 9 -10.64 44.71 21.32
CA ALA A 9 -10.56 43.25 21.48
C ALA A 9 -9.83 42.66 20.26
N CYS A 10 -8.58 42.25 20.44
CA CYS A 10 -7.89 41.41 19.46
C CYS A 10 -8.46 39.99 19.52
N ALA A 11 -9.29 39.64 18.58
CA ALA A 11 -9.69 38.26 18.37
C ALA A 11 -8.52 37.51 17.69
N ALA A 12 -7.79 36.75 18.46
CA ALA A 12 -6.81 35.80 17.93
C ALA A 12 -7.57 34.61 17.32
N ALA A 13 -7.67 34.59 16.00
CA ALA A 13 -8.16 33.43 15.29
C ALA A 13 -7.13 32.30 15.39
N PHE A 14 -7.39 31.31 16.25
CA PHE A 14 -6.65 30.04 16.24
C PHE A 14 -7.06 29.26 14.99
N VAL A 15 -6.21 29.27 13.97
CA VAL A 15 -6.34 28.35 12.86
C VAL A 15 -5.84 26.98 13.34
N LEU A 16 -6.76 26.12 13.73
CA LEU A 16 -6.45 24.69 13.90
C LEU A 16 -6.16 24.12 12.51
N THR A 17 -4.89 24.02 12.16
CA THR A 17 -4.50 23.15 11.05
C THR A 17 -4.68 21.72 11.51
N ALA A 18 -5.76 21.08 11.09
CA ALA A 18 -5.91 19.64 11.23
C ALA A 18 -4.85 18.99 10.33
N SER A 19 -3.70 18.63 10.91
CA SER A 19 -2.77 17.71 10.25
C SER A 19 -3.47 16.36 10.20
N GLY A 20 -4.07 16.02 9.06
CA GLY A 20 -4.57 14.68 8.83
C GLY A 20 -3.42 13.70 9.04
N ALA A 21 -3.55 12.82 10.04
CA ALA A 21 -2.59 11.75 10.25
C ALA A 21 -2.62 10.86 9.00
N MET A 22 -1.53 10.82 8.22
CA MET A 22 -1.36 9.85 7.14
C MET A 22 -1.23 8.46 7.76
N ALA A 23 -1.88 7.44 7.17
CA ALA A 23 -1.70 6.06 7.57
C ALA A 23 -0.21 5.70 7.48
N ALA A 24 0.29 4.87 8.42
CA ALA A 24 1.65 4.38 8.36
C ALA A 24 1.85 3.52 7.10
N PRO A 25 3.02 3.58 6.45
CA PRO A 25 3.29 2.76 5.25
C PRO A 25 3.07 1.27 5.45
N ALA A 26 3.36 0.75 6.64
CA ALA A 26 3.03 -0.64 6.99
C ALA A 26 1.54 -0.93 6.93
N ASP A 27 0.69 -0.01 7.38
CA ASP A 27 -0.77 -0.16 7.32
C ASP A 27 -1.28 -0.07 5.88
N ASP A 28 -0.71 0.82 5.08
CA ASP A 28 -1.01 0.93 3.65
C ASP A 28 -0.62 -0.36 2.90
N ALA A 29 0.52 -0.95 3.24
CA ALA A 29 0.95 -2.24 2.68
C ALA A 29 -0.02 -3.36 3.05
N LYS A 30 -0.44 -3.46 4.31
CA LYS A 30 -1.44 -4.46 4.75
C LYS A 30 -2.75 -4.31 4.00
N ALA A 31 -3.25 -3.07 3.86
CA ALA A 31 -4.46 -2.78 3.09
C ALA A 31 -4.31 -3.19 1.62
N HIS A 32 -3.15 -2.96 1.03
CA HIS A 32 -2.82 -3.38 -0.33
C HIS A 32 -2.88 -4.91 -0.49
N PHE A 33 -2.26 -5.66 0.42
CA PHE A 33 -2.29 -7.13 0.39
C PHE A 33 -3.72 -7.67 0.59
N GLN A 34 -4.51 -7.07 1.46
CA GLN A 34 -5.91 -7.47 1.65
C GLN A 34 -6.76 -7.17 0.42
N ALA A 35 -6.52 -6.05 -0.26
CA ALA A 35 -7.21 -5.72 -1.50
C ALA A 35 -6.87 -6.71 -2.63
N ILE A 36 -5.64 -7.20 -2.69
CA ILE A 36 -5.24 -8.29 -3.61
C ILE A 36 -6.06 -9.54 -3.32
N GLY A 37 -6.14 -9.95 -2.05
CA GLY A 37 -6.86 -11.15 -1.65
C GLY A 37 -8.37 -11.07 -1.92
N SER A 38 -8.97 -9.92 -1.70
CA SER A 38 -10.41 -9.70 -1.95
C SER A 38 -10.75 -9.40 -3.41
N GLY A 39 -9.75 -9.13 -4.25
CA GLY A 39 -9.98 -8.73 -5.64
C GLY A 39 -10.54 -7.31 -5.78
N ASP A 40 -10.30 -6.45 -4.81
CA ASP A 40 -10.75 -5.04 -4.81
C ASP A 40 -9.84 -4.19 -5.70
N LEU A 41 -10.11 -4.20 -7.00
CA LEU A 41 -9.33 -3.46 -7.99
C LEU A 41 -9.37 -1.96 -7.79
N THR A 42 -10.46 -1.42 -7.30
CA THR A 42 -10.59 0.03 -7.04
C THR A 42 -9.60 0.46 -5.96
N THR A 43 -9.57 -0.25 -4.84
CA THR A 43 -8.61 0.02 -3.76
C THR A 43 -7.16 -0.22 -4.23
N LEU A 44 -6.91 -1.32 -4.94
CA LEU A 44 -5.59 -1.61 -5.49
C LEU A 44 -5.07 -0.47 -6.37
N MET A 45 -5.85 -0.06 -7.35
CA MET A 45 -5.41 0.95 -8.32
C MET A 45 -5.26 2.33 -7.68
N SER A 46 -6.02 2.64 -6.63
CA SER A 46 -5.92 3.93 -5.93
C SER A 46 -4.61 4.09 -5.14
N SER A 47 -3.92 3.01 -4.83
CA SER A 47 -2.67 3.04 -4.06
C SER A 47 -1.43 3.37 -4.89
N TYR A 48 -1.52 3.32 -6.20
CA TYR A 48 -0.39 3.55 -7.11
C TYR A 48 -0.17 5.02 -7.46
N ALA A 49 1.11 5.41 -7.55
CA ALA A 49 1.49 6.66 -8.20
C ALA A 49 1.34 6.54 -9.73
N ALA A 50 1.32 7.69 -10.43
CA ALA A 50 1.12 7.71 -11.88
C ALA A 50 2.22 6.99 -12.68
N ASN A 51 3.43 6.90 -12.14
CA ASN A 51 4.62 6.32 -12.78
C ASN A 51 5.16 5.10 -12.03
N THR A 52 4.30 4.29 -11.46
CA THR A 52 4.69 3.08 -10.74
C THR A 52 5.27 2.02 -11.66
N GLN A 53 6.33 1.37 -11.21
CA GLN A 53 6.88 0.18 -11.83
C GLN A 53 6.56 -1.05 -10.99
N PHE A 54 5.92 -2.03 -11.59
CA PHE A 54 5.56 -3.29 -10.97
C PHE A 54 6.33 -4.45 -11.60
N ASN A 55 7.14 -5.13 -10.79
CA ASN A 55 7.92 -6.30 -11.19
C ASN A 55 7.26 -7.56 -10.63
N TRP A 56 6.73 -8.37 -11.50
CA TRP A 56 6.18 -9.69 -11.19
C TRP A 56 7.20 -10.74 -11.58
N VAL A 57 7.73 -11.46 -10.61
CA VAL A 57 8.81 -12.43 -10.81
C VAL A 57 8.27 -13.84 -10.56
N GLY A 58 8.16 -14.60 -11.62
CA GLY A 58 7.73 -16.00 -11.62
C GLY A 58 6.27 -16.23 -11.99
N GLY A 59 5.98 -17.43 -12.44
CA GLY A 59 4.64 -17.86 -12.84
C GLY A 59 4.15 -17.30 -14.18
N PRO A 60 2.88 -17.54 -14.52
CA PRO A 60 2.33 -17.16 -15.83
C PRO A 60 2.24 -15.67 -16.12
N LEU A 61 2.25 -14.84 -15.06
CA LEU A 61 2.16 -13.39 -15.17
C LEU A 61 3.51 -12.67 -15.04
N ASP A 62 4.60 -13.43 -15.07
CA ASP A 62 5.95 -12.88 -15.00
C ASP A 62 6.14 -11.71 -15.99
N GLY A 63 6.74 -10.63 -15.54
CA GLY A 63 6.99 -9.46 -16.35
C GLY A 63 7.12 -8.17 -15.55
N THR A 64 7.37 -7.09 -16.28
CA THR A 64 7.41 -5.73 -15.76
C THR A 64 6.26 -4.92 -16.33
N TYR A 65 5.50 -4.27 -15.45
CA TYR A 65 4.31 -3.50 -15.78
C TYR A 65 4.55 -2.04 -15.34
N ALA A 66 4.60 -1.13 -16.30
CA ALA A 66 5.08 0.24 -16.06
C ALA A 66 4.03 1.34 -16.31
N SER A 67 2.77 0.98 -16.54
CA SER A 67 1.67 1.93 -16.69
C SER A 67 0.47 1.52 -15.83
N ALA A 68 -0.36 2.47 -15.47
CA ALA A 68 -1.59 2.18 -14.72
C ALA A 68 -2.48 1.15 -15.46
N GLU A 69 -2.59 1.28 -16.78
CA GLU A 69 -3.36 0.34 -17.60
C GLU A 69 -2.78 -1.07 -17.57
N ALA A 70 -1.45 -1.21 -17.72
CA ALA A 70 -0.77 -2.50 -17.67
C ALA A 70 -0.89 -3.15 -16.28
N ILE A 71 -0.72 -2.38 -15.22
CA ILE A 71 -0.87 -2.84 -13.83
C ILE A 71 -2.32 -3.28 -13.56
N ARG A 72 -3.31 -2.51 -13.98
CA ARG A 72 -4.71 -2.90 -13.87
C ARG A 72 -4.97 -4.21 -14.62
N GLY A 73 -4.46 -4.33 -15.83
CA GLY A 73 -4.64 -5.53 -16.66
C GLY A 73 -4.09 -6.79 -15.99
N VAL A 74 -2.91 -6.74 -15.39
CA VAL A 74 -2.35 -7.90 -14.70
C VAL A 74 -3.13 -8.27 -13.44
N TRP A 75 -3.60 -7.30 -12.67
CA TRP A 75 -4.45 -7.56 -11.51
C TRP A 75 -5.82 -8.13 -11.90
N GLU A 76 -6.42 -7.67 -12.99
CA GLU A 76 -7.66 -8.23 -13.52
C GLU A 76 -7.49 -9.70 -13.88
N LYS A 77 -6.40 -10.06 -14.56
CA LYS A 77 -6.08 -11.45 -14.91
C LYS A 77 -5.88 -12.30 -13.65
N PHE A 78 -5.13 -11.79 -12.68
CA PHE A 78 -4.85 -12.50 -11.45
C PHE A 78 -6.11 -12.74 -10.64
N THR A 79 -6.89 -11.71 -10.37
CA THR A 79 -8.12 -11.82 -9.57
C THR A 79 -9.18 -12.69 -10.23
N LYS A 80 -9.29 -12.63 -11.55
CA LYS A 80 -10.20 -13.48 -12.31
C LYS A 80 -9.80 -14.96 -12.23
N SER A 81 -8.50 -15.26 -12.30
CA SER A 81 -8.01 -16.64 -12.28
C SER A 81 -8.02 -17.27 -10.89
N GLN A 82 -7.83 -16.48 -9.84
CA GLN A 82 -7.68 -16.99 -8.47
C GLN A 82 -8.97 -16.96 -7.66
N GLY A 83 -9.85 -16.00 -7.91
CA GLY A 83 -10.97 -15.72 -7.01
C GLY A 83 -10.51 -15.18 -5.66
N PRO A 84 -11.39 -15.16 -4.63
CA PRO A 84 -11.02 -14.69 -3.30
C PRO A 84 -9.93 -15.54 -2.66
N LEU A 85 -8.94 -14.85 -2.03
CA LEU A 85 -7.78 -15.47 -1.43
C LEU A 85 -7.68 -15.07 0.06
N LYS A 86 -7.33 -16.01 0.90
CA LYS A 86 -6.95 -15.74 2.28
C LYS A 86 -5.53 -15.17 2.29
N VAL A 87 -5.31 -14.06 2.98
CA VAL A 87 -4.02 -13.39 3.07
C VAL A 87 -3.41 -13.62 4.44
N THR A 88 -2.18 -14.11 4.47
CA THR A 88 -1.37 -14.23 5.68
C THR A 88 -0.07 -13.46 5.46
N MET A 89 0.32 -12.63 6.44
CA MET A 89 1.53 -11.81 6.39
C MET A 89 2.49 -12.22 7.50
N ASP A 90 3.78 -12.22 7.18
CA ASP A 90 4.84 -12.52 8.12
C ASP A 90 6.05 -11.63 7.84
N LYS A 91 6.87 -11.36 8.86
CA LYS A 91 8.09 -10.54 8.76
C LYS A 91 7.89 -9.21 8.03
N LEU A 92 6.80 -8.52 8.35
CA LEU A 92 6.55 -7.19 7.80
C LEU A 92 7.49 -6.18 8.46
N GLU A 93 8.32 -5.54 7.64
CA GLU A 93 9.31 -4.55 8.05
C GLU A 93 9.13 -3.24 7.29
N GLU A 94 9.17 -2.13 8.00
CA GLU A 94 9.09 -0.78 7.45
C GLU A 94 10.39 -0.04 7.70
N SER A 95 10.87 0.66 6.67
CA SER A 95 11.96 1.63 6.78
C SER A 95 11.51 2.96 6.18
N THR A 96 11.59 4.02 6.95
CA THR A 96 11.05 5.34 6.58
C THR A 96 12.08 6.44 6.80
N ASN A 97 12.14 7.36 5.85
CA ASN A 97 12.86 8.62 5.95
C ASN A 97 12.06 9.74 5.26
N PRO A 98 12.51 11.03 5.29
CA PRO A 98 11.72 12.11 4.69
C PRO A 98 11.46 12.00 3.17
N LYS A 99 12.16 11.13 2.47
CA LYS A 99 12.00 10.92 1.02
C LYS A 99 11.02 9.81 0.66
N GLY A 100 10.69 8.94 1.59
CA GLY A 100 9.76 7.84 1.36
C GLY A 100 9.96 6.68 2.29
N SER A 101 9.31 5.59 1.96
CA SER A 101 9.32 4.38 2.79
C SER A 101 9.45 3.13 1.93
N THR A 102 10.08 2.12 2.48
CA THR A 102 10.02 0.75 1.95
C THR A 102 9.34 -0.16 2.96
N VAL A 103 8.49 -1.03 2.46
CA VAL A 103 7.86 -2.09 3.26
C VAL A 103 8.18 -3.41 2.59
N SER A 104 8.77 -4.33 3.33
CA SER A 104 8.97 -5.71 2.89
C SER A 104 8.16 -6.66 3.76
N ALA A 105 7.69 -7.75 3.17
CA ALA A 105 6.94 -8.77 3.89
C ALA A 105 7.02 -10.12 3.16
N ASN A 106 6.83 -11.19 3.91
CA ASN A 106 6.47 -12.48 3.37
C ASN A 106 4.94 -12.56 3.37
N VAL A 107 4.33 -12.77 2.21
CA VAL A 107 2.88 -12.81 2.07
C VAL A 107 2.46 -14.13 1.43
N GLN A 108 1.48 -14.78 2.02
CA GLN A 108 0.86 -15.96 1.44
C GLN A 108 -0.58 -15.64 1.04
N PHE A 109 -0.88 -15.88 -0.22
CA PHE A 109 -2.22 -15.81 -0.78
C PHE A 109 -2.73 -17.23 -1.00
N GLU A 110 -3.79 -17.61 -0.30
CA GLU A 110 -4.28 -18.98 -0.29
C GLU A 110 -5.70 -19.08 -0.84
N GLY A 111 -5.82 -19.79 -1.93
CA GLY A 111 -7.06 -20.18 -2.56
C GLY A 111 -7.05 -21.69 -2.80
N LYS A 112 -7.07 -22.12 -4.06
CA LYS A 112 -6.93 -23.54 -4.43
C LYS A 112 -5.55 -24.09 -4.07
N ALA A 113 -4.52 -23.24 -4.16
CA ALA A 113 -3.16 -23.54 -3.76
C ALA A 113 -2.55 -22.30 -3.11
N PRO A 114 -1.58 -22.45 -2.19
CA PRO A 114 -0.90 -21.32 -1.60
C PRO A 114 0.10 -20.70 -2.59
N ILE A 115 0.08 -19.37 -2.69
CA ILE A 115 1.06 -18.58 -3.44
C ILE A 115 1.88 -17.81 -2.42
N LYS A 116 3.14 -18.18 -2.27
CA LYS A 116 4.08 -17.55 -1.34
C LYS A 116 4.91 -16.51 -2.06
N VAL A 117 4.91 -15.30 -1.54
CA VAL A 117 5.48 -14.13 -2.21
C VAL A 117 6.40 -13.37 -1.26
N ARG A 118 7.62 -13.07 -1.74
CA ARG A 118 8.43 -12.01 -1.18
C ARG A 118 7.95 -10.71 -1.76
N TYR A 119 7.47 -9.85 -0.89
CA TYR A 119 6.87 -8.58 -1.29
C TYR A 119 7.75 -7.41 -0.88
N VAL A 120 7.95 -6.46 -1.80
CA VAL A 120 8.59 -5.18 -1.50
C VAL A 120 7.79 -4.06 -2.14
N LEU A 121 7.41 -3.10 -1.32
CA LEU A 121 6.73 -1.88 -1.76
C LEU A 121 7.58 -0.67 -1.44
N THR A 122 7.72 0.24 -2.39
CA THR A 122 8.32 1.55 -2.15
C THR A 122 7.25 2.62 -2.29
N PHE A 123 7.10 3.41 -1.23
CA PHE A 123 6.15 4.53 -1.17
C PHE A 123 6.87 5.86 -1.26
N ARG A 124 6.30 6.79 -2.01
CA ARG A 124 6.64 8.20 -1.99
C ARG A 124 5.36 9.01 -1.94
N GLU A 125 5.31 10.00 -1.06
CA GLU A 125 4.11 10.85 -0.88
C GLU A 125 2.82 10.03 -0.67
N GLY A 126 2.92 8.93 0.08
CA GLY A 126 1.78 8.06 0.38
C GLY A 126 1.30 7.16 -0.76
N LYS A 127 2.04 7.10 -1.88
CA LYS A 127 1.69 6.28 -3.04
C LYS A 127 2.80 5.29 -3.38
N ILE A 128 2.43 4.15 -3.93
CA ILE A 128 3.37 3.13 -4.39
C ILE A 128 4.02 3.61 -5.69
N VAL A 129 5.35 3.69 -5.68
CA VAL A 129 6.15 4.02 -6.87
C VAL A 129 6.92 2.81 -7.41
N SER A 130 7.10 1.78 -6.60
CA SER A 130 7.72 0.51 -7.00
C SER A 130 7.11 -0.63 -6.22
N GLU A 131 6.84 -1.71 -6.91
CA GLU A 131 6.29 -2.94 -6.34
C GLU A 131 7.05 -4.14 -6.89
N THR A 132 7.47 -5.03 -6.01
CA THR A 132 8.04 -6.32 -6.38
C THR A 132 7.22 -7.44 -5.76
N TRP A 133 6.68 -8.28 -6.61
CA TRP A 133 6.03 -9.54 -6.31
C TRP A 133 6.95 -10.66 -6.78
N GLN A 134 7.64 -11.32 -5.88
CA GLN A 134 8.47 -12.47 -6.22
C GLN A 134 7.88 -13.74 -5.65
N ILE A 135 7.48 -14.66 -6.52
CA ILE A 135 7.05 -15.99 -6.11
C ILE A 135 8.26 -16.74 -5.54
N ASP A 136 8.13 -17.19 -4.31
CA ASP A 136 9.16 -17.96 -3.61
C ASP A 136 8.56 -19.18 -2.92
N PRO A 137 8.48 -20.33 -3.62
CA PRO A 137 7.86 -21.55 -3.05
C PRO A 137 8.57 -22.07 -1.81
N LYS A 138 9.82 -21.69 -1.59
CA LYS A 138 10.62 -22.11 -0.44
C LYS A 138 10.45 -21.22 0.78
N LEU A 139 9.64 -20.16 0.64
CA LEU A 139 9.42 -19.22 1.73
C LEU A 139 8.75 -19.90 2.91
N ALA A 140 9.39 -19.81 4.08
CA ALA A 140 8.79 -20.28 5.32
C ALA A 140 7.87 -19.19 5.87
N MET A 141 6.60 -19.54 6.09
CA MET A 141 5.63 -18.70 6.78
C MET A 141 5.54 -19.14 8.24
N ALA A 142 5.41 -18.16 9.15
CA ALA A 142 5.14 -18.48 10.54
C ALA A 142 3.83 -19.26 10.66
N ALA A 143 3.83 -20.30 11.53
CA ALA A 143 2.59 -21.03 11.81
C ALA A 143 1.56 -20.10 12.44
N ALA A 144 0.36 -20.09 11.90
CA ALA A 144 -0.78 -19.45 12.56
C ALA A 144 -1.19 -20.33 13.75
N TYR A 145 -1.11 -19.78 14.96
CA TYR A 145 -1.63 -20.42 16.17
C TYR A 145 -3.11 -20.08 16.36
#